data_58407a7facb89b9673e09cc4c45326ca
#
_entry.id   58407a7facb89b9673e09cc4c45326ca
#
_cell.length_a   1.000
_cell.length_b   1.000
_cell.length_c   1.000
_cell.angle_alpha   90.00
_cell.angle_beta   90.00
_cell.angle_gamma   90.00
#
_symmetry.space_group_name_H-M   'P 1'
#
loop_
_entity.id
_entity.type
_entity.pdbx_description
1 polymer ?
#
loop_
_entity_poly.entity_id
_entity_poly.type
_entity_poly.pdbx_seq_one_letter_code
_entity_poly.pdbx_strand_id
1 'polypeptide(L)' 'MATCLISLGANIGHREQAIEQAISAIQKCPAVSACHCSSFFETIAAGGPPNQPRFINAVARFETNLKPAEVLK' A
#
# COMPACT_ATOMS: atom_id res chain seq x y z
N MET A 1 -16.35 -12.51 5.80
CA MET A 1 -15.05 -11.95 5.35
C MET A 1 -15.28 -10.90 4.28
N ALA A 2 -14.52 -9.86 4.33
CA ALA A 2 -14.55 -8.80 3.32
C ALA A 2 -13.23 -8.76 2.57
N THR A 3 -13.29 -8.46 1.28
CA THR A 3 -12.12 -8.21 0.45
C THR A 3 -11.80 -6.72 0.51
N CYS A 4 -10.56 -6.40 0.85
CA CYS A 4 -10.08 -5.03 0.93
C CYS A 4 -9.02 -4.77 -0.13
N LEU A 5 -9.05 -3.57 -0.70
CA LEU A 5 -8.03 -3.07 -1.60
C LEU A 5 -7.41 -1.83 -0.97
N ILE A 6 -6.08 -1.82 -0.89
CA ILE A 6 -5.34 -0.69 -0.34
C ILE A 6 -4.34 -0.23 -1.39
N SER A 7 -4.32 1.08 -1.66
CA SER A 7 -3.26 1.69 -2.45
C SER A 7 -2.16 2.18 -1.53
N LEU A 8 -0.93 1.86 -1.87
CA LEU A 8 0.26 2.26 -1.14
C LEU A 8 1.12 3.12 -2.04
N GLY A 9 1.63 4.23 -1.52
CA GLY A 9 2.47 5.11 -2.31
C GLY A 9 3.54 5.78 -1.47
N ALA A 10 4.70 5.99 -2.06
CA ALA A 10 5.81 6.71 -1.43
C ALA A 10 6.59 7.46 -2.51
N ASN A 11 7.02 8.69 -2.21
CA ASN A 11 7.76 9.51 -3.18
C ASN A 11 9.10 10.05 -2.68
N ILE A 12 9.44 9.86 -1.42
CA ILE A 12 10.66 10.38 -0.82
C ILE A 12 11.39 9.24 -0.11
N GLY A 13 12.73 9.24 -0.21
CA GLY A 13 13.57 8.28 0.45
C GLY A 13 13.54 6.90 -0.23
N HIS A 14 13.60 5.86 0.56
CA HIS A 14 13.58 4.48 0.08
C HIS A 14 12.15 4.05 -0.21
N ARG A 15 11.62 4.49 -1.34
CA ARG A 15 10.20 4.37 -1.71
C ARG A 15 9.72 2.92 -1.75
N GLU A 16 10.47 2.06 -2.43
CA GLU A 16 10.09 0.65 -2.58
C GLU A 16 10.17 -0.07 -1.25
N GLN A 17 11.19 0.21 -0.45
CA GLN A 17 11.35 -0.40 0.86
C GLN A 17 10.21 -0.02 1.80
N ALA A 18 9.77 1.24 1.77
CA ALA A 18 8.65 1.70 2.59
C ALA A 18 7.37 0.92 2.25
N ILE A 19 7.11 0.70 0.97
CA ILE A 19 5.95 -0.07 0.51
C ILE A 19 6.08 -1.53 0.93
N GLU A 20 7.26 -2.13 0.76
CA GLU A 20 7.52 -3.51 1.16
C GLU A 20 7.31 -3.73 2.65
N GLN A 21 7.74 -2.78 3.48
CA GLN A 21 7.52 -2.83 4.92
C GLN A 21 6.04 -2.76 5.27
N ALA A 22 5.27 -1.92 4.59
CA ALA A 22 3.83 -1.81 4.80
C ALA A 22 3.12 -3.11 4.42
N ILE A 23 3.48 -3.70 3.29
CA ILE A 23 2.92 -4.97 2.84
C ILE A 23 3.25 -6.08 3.83
N SER A 24 4.49 -6.14 4.30
CA SER A 24 4.93 -7.13 5.28
C SER A 24 4.12 -7.03 6.57
N ALA A 25 3.86 -5.81 7.04
CA ALA A 25 3.04 -5.58 8.23
C ALA A 25 1.60 -6.09 8.03
N ILE A 26 1.02 -5.87 6.86
CA ILE A 26 -0.31 -6.37 6.54
C ILE A 26 -0.32 -7.91 6.53
N GLN A 27 0.68 -8.52 5.92
CA GLN A 27 0.76 -9.98 5.82
C GLN A 27 0.93 -10.67 7.17
N LYS A 28 1.57 -9.99 8.12
CA LYS A 28 1.78 -10.51 9.48
C LYS A 28 0.56 -10.36 10.38
N CYS A 29 -0.45 -9.63 9.95
CA CYS A 29 -1.66 -9.44 10.75
C CYS A 29 -2.48 -10.73 10.76
N PRO A 30 -2.78 -11.31 11.93
CA PRO A 30 -3.53 -12.58 11.98
C PRO A 30 -4.96 -12.47 11.48
N ALA A 31 -5.53 -11.26 11.43
CA ALA A 31 -6.87 -11.02 10.91
C ALA A 31 -6.92 -10.89 9.39
N VAL A 32 -5.78 -10.97 8.70
CA VAL A 32 -5.65 -10.81 7.26
C VAL A 32 -5.21 -12.12 6.63
N SER A 33 -5.86 -12.48 5.53
CA SER A 33 -5.51 -13.68 4.75
C SER A 33 -5.56 -13.37 3.26
N ALA A 34 -5.03 -14.27 2.46
CA ALA A 34 -5.04 -14.19 1.00
C ALA A 34 -4.52 -12.85 0.48
N CYS A 35 -3.40 -12.36 1.04
CA CYS A 35 -2.81 -11.09 0.64
C CYS A 35 -2.07 -11.24 -0.70
N HIS A 36 -2.44 -10.42 -1.67
CA HIS A 36 -1.80 -10.35 -2.98
C HIS A 36 -1.46 -8.90 -3.29
N CYS A 37 -0.27 -8.68 -3.84
CA CYS A 37 0.21 -7.35 -4.20
C CYS A 37 0.42 -7.24 -5.70
N SER A 38 0.13 -6.05 -6.24
CA SER A 38 0.47 -5.71 -7.61
C SER A 38 1.98 -5.54 -7.76
N SER A 39 2.45 -5.47 -9.00
CA SER A 39 3.77 -4.94 -9.29
C SER A 39 3.85 -3.48 -8.89
N PHE A 40 5.05 -3.00 -8.60
CA PHE A 40 5.26 -1.59 -8.35
C PHE A 40 5.14 -0.80 -9.66
N PHE A 41 4.56 0.39 -9.57
CA PHE A 41 4.43 1.28 -10.72
C PHE A 41 4.68 2.72 -10.28
N GLU A 42 5.18 3.53 -11.21
CA GLU A 42 5.47 4.94 -10.94
C GLU A 42 4.32 5.83 -11.38
N THR A 43 4.07 6.87 -10.61
CA THR A 43 3.13 7.94 -10.99
C THR A 43 3.79 9.28 -10.73
N ILE A 44 3.35 10.29 -11.49
CA ILE A 44 3.79 11.66 -11.29
C ILE A 44 2.90 12.30 -10.24
N ALA A 45 3.53 13.04 -9.28
CA ALA A 45 2.78 13.77 -8.28
C ALA A 45 1.88 14.80 -8.97
N ALA A 46 0.58 14.77 -8.65
CA ALA A 46 -0.38 15.71 -9.20
C ALA A 46 -0.25 17.06 -8.49
N GLY A 47 0.07 18.12 -9.23
CA GLY A 47 0.23 19.47 -8.70
C GLY A 47 1.54 19.64 -7.93
N GLY A 48 1.71 20.78 -7.31
CA GLY A 48 2.89 21.11 -6.54
C GLY A 48 4.08 21.58 -7.40
N PRO A 49 5.26 21.76 -6.79
CA PRO A 49 6.44 22.26 -7.50
C PRO A 49 6.90 21.33 -8.60
N PRO A 50 7.53 21.84 -9.67
CA PRO A 50 8.17 20.99 -10.66
C PRO A 50 9.34 20.22 -10.04
N ASN A 51 9.74 19.13 -10.69
CA ASN A 51 10.88 18.30 -10.27
C ASN A 51 10.65 17.53 -8.96
N GLN A 52 9.39 17.29 -8.59
CA GLN A 52 9.11 16.38 -7.49
C GLN A 52 9.49 14.95 -7.86
N PRO A 53 10.02 14.16 -6.91
CA PRO A 53 10.22 12.74 -7.14
C PRO A 53 8.90 12.07 -7.53
N ARG A 54 8.98 11.10 -8.42
CA ARG A 54 7.81 10.31 -8.77
C ARG A 54 7.42 9.40 -7.62
N PHE A 55 6.13 9.13 -7.50
CA PHE A 55 5.63 8.14 -6.56
C PHE A 55 5.91 6.74 -7.10
N ILE A 56 6.31 5.85 -6.20
CA ILE A 56 6.22 4.42 -6.41
C ILE A 56 4.95 3.96 -5.73
N ASN A 57 4.14 3.19 -6.43
CA ASN A 57 2.84 2.74 -5.95
C ASN A 57 2.70 1.24 -6.08
N ALA A 58 1.86 0.68 -5.23
CA ALA A 58 1.41 -0.70 -5.34
C ALA A 58 -0.01 -0.81 -4.80
N VAL A 59 -0.74 -1.82 -5.24
CA VAL A 59 -2.07 -2.13 -4.71
C VAL A 59 -2.00 -3.48 -4.01
N ALA A 60 -2.46 -3.54 -2.78
CA ALA A 60 -2.58 -4.79 -2.04
C ALA A 60 -4.06 -5.18 -1.92
N ARG A 61 -4.35 -6.45 -2.16
CA ARG A 61 -5.66 -7.03 -1.96
C ARG A 61 -5.56 -8.12 -0.91
N PHE A 62 -6.45 -8.09 0.05
CA PHE A 62 -6.50 -9.12 1.09
C PHE A 62 -7.91 -9.33 1.61
N GLU A 63 -8.11 -10.43 2.30
CA GLU A 63 -9.38 -10.74 2.95
C GLU A 63 -9.23 -10.58 4.46
N THR A 64 -10.26 -10.06 5.09
CA THR A 64 -10.24 -9.83 6.53
C THR A 64 -11.65 -9.85 7.11
N ASN A 65 -11.75 -10.20 8.40
CA ASN A 65 -12.97 -10.08 9.17
C ASN A 65 -13.07 -8.73 9.91
N LEU A 66 -12.02 -7.91 9.83
CA LEU A 66 -12.03 -6.60 10.47
C LEU A 66 -12.97 -5.65 9.73
N LYS A 67 -13.55 -4.71 10.47
CA LYS A 67 -14.31 -3.62 9.87
C LYS A 67 -13.34 -2.63 9.23
N PRO A 68 -13.77 -1.86 8.21
CA PRO A 68 -12.88 -0.90 7.55
C PRO A 68 -12.18 0.05 8.51
N ALA A 69 -12.86 0.52 9.54
CA ALA A 69 -12.27 1.41 10.54
C ALA A 69 -11.15 0.74 11.35
N GLU A 70 -11.19 -0.57 11.51
CA GLU A 70 -10.14 -1.33 12.20
C GLU A 70 -8.92 -1.56 11.31
N VAL A 71 -9.14 -1.74 10.02
CA VAL A 71 -8.06 -1.94 9.05
C VAL A 71 -7.20 -0.69 8.91
N LEU A 72 -7.78 0.49 9.02
CA LEU A 72 -7.10 1.77 8.81
C LEU A 72 -6.36 2.29 10.04
N LYS A 73 -6.38 1.58 11.12
CA LYS A 73 -5.65 1.98 12.33
C LYS A 73 -4.16 1.75 12.20
#